data_043c4acefe3dff7b599fcc5dcacbb018
#
_entry.id   043c4acefe3dff7b599fcc5dcacbb018
#
_cell.length_a   1.000
_cell.length_b   1.000
_cell.length_c   1.000
_cell.angle_alpha   90.00
_cell.angle_beta   90.00
_cell.angle_gamma   90.00
#
_symmetry.space_group_name_H-M   'P 1'
#
loop_
_entity.id
_entity.type
_entity.pdbx_description
1 polymer ?
#
loop_
_entity_poly.entity_id
_entity_poly.type
_entity_poly.pdbx_seq_one_letter_code
_entity_poly.pdbx_strand_id
1 'polypeptide(L)'
;MEKLTKKLKDNIEGVKSVLSAKDILVYEFLTGDGTECAIVYTDGMVDKAILGDLAARPLSKLKASDAPVSARAEEGVEAAKQEQDEEGGKEPPQEENAAKQTSQKSSDAQTQGNRAAGKASQGESDAQSQKSESPTAQTKEPQNGNREEANAPSSGGTSKNAQSGEKKAGLTLEEVKQAILFPELKEETELANVFQEVLDGNSLLIVDGLETGLIVGAKMLPARAVMEPPTDIAVKGPRECFIEDIKTNMALLRKRLKTPGLKFELTKVGKRSATNIAVCYLDGISDEKVKEEIVRRIEEIDIDCIPDSSYIADFIAPRKHSLFRQIGTTEKPDIFAAKLAEGRVGILVDGSPIALTAPFILAEDFQSSEDYFVSPFMATIFRAIRFAAVLIALLLPAFYVTSQLFKMQLIPLGLTLTIASSIQGLPLSPSLEMFLVLLVLEVLKEASVRMPKYVGMALSIVGALVLGEAAVSAGFVSTPAIIIVAFSGICLYTVPNFVETGSVLRWLFLIVGGSIGPFGIVLLVAFLIYYLISADAFGMPLLAPFSPLVPHDLKDSLVKHNMQSLKERPNLFRSPNKTRLKTTSRAKNADDEKGEN
;
A
#
# COMPACT_ATOMS: atom_id res chain seq x y z
N MET A 1 -12.47 -29.00 -13.69
CA MET A 1 -13.23 -29.69 -12.62
C MET A 1 -14.14 -28.68 -11.96
N GLU A 2 -15.42 -28.97 -11.82
CA GLU A 2 -16.37 -28.05 -11.14
C GLU A 2 -16.54 -28.38 -9.66
N LYS A 3 -16.21 -29.61 -9.25
CA LYS A 3 -16.37 -30.10 -7.87
C LYS A 3 -15.13 -30.84 -7.36
N LEU A 4 -14.98 -30.92 -6.06
CA LEU A 4 -13.99 -31.75 -5.40
C LEU A 4 -14.25 -33.23 -5.65
N THR A 5 -13.18 -34.04 -5.73
CA THR A 5 -13.19 -35.48 -5.97
C THR A 5 -12.67 -36.22 -4.72
N LYS A 6 -12.87 -37.56 -4.67
CA LYS A 6 -12.35 -38.40 -3.58
C LYS A 6 -10.81 -38.49 -3.55
N LYS A 7 -10.13 -38.15 -4.63
CA LYS A 7 -8.67 -38.24 -4.69
C LYS A 7 -8.02 -36.92 -4.33
N LEU A 8 -7.22 -36.93 -3.28
CA LEU A 8 -6.49 -35.75 -2.80
C LEU A 8 -5.61 -35.13 -3.90
N LYS A 9 -4.89 -35.94 -4.66
CA LYS A 9 -3.95 -35.46 -5.70
C LYS A 9 -4.67 -34.72 -6.82
N ASP A 10 -5.83 -35.24 -7.27
CA ASP A 10 -6.61 -34.59 -8.34
C ASP A 10 -7.16 -33.23 -7.85
N ASN A 11 -7.54 -33.13 -6.58
CA ASN A 11 -8.00 -31.89 -5.95
C ASN A 11 -6.88 -30.87 -5.80
N ILE A 12 -5.68 -31.29 -5.36
CA ILE A 12 -4.50 -30.43 -5.23
C ILE A 12 -4.09 -29.90 -6.61
N GLU A 13 -4.08 -30.74 -7.62
CA GLU A 13 -3.78 -30.33 -9.00
C GLU A 13 -4.83 -29.35 -9.54
N GLY A 14 -6.12 -29.60 -9.28
CA GLY A 14 -7.21 -28.69 -9.63
C GLY A 14 -7.05 -27.32 -8.96
N VAL A 15 -6.72 -27.29 -7.69
CA VAL A 15 -6.46 -26.04 -6.95
C VAL A 15 -5.22 -25.34 -7.50
N LYS A 16 -4.10 -26.03 -7.70
CA LYS A 16 -2.85 -25.46 -8.24
C LYS A 16 -3.01 -24.93 -9.66
N SER A 17 -3.86 -25.53 -10.49
CA SER A 17 -4.08 -25.09 -11.87
C SER A 17 -4.79 -23.72 -11.94
N VAL A 18 -5.70 -23.44 -11.03
CA VAL A 18 -6.45 -22.17 -10.98
C VAL A 18 -5.74 -21.15 -10.10
N LEU A 19 -5.29 -21.57 -8.90
CA LEU A 19 -4.60 -20.74 -7.94
C LEU A 19 -3.08 -20.87 -8.10
N SER A 20 -2.55 -20.61 -9.30
CA SER A 20 -1.13 -20.78 -9.64
C SER A 20 -0.22 -19.66 -9.11
N ALA A 21 -0.64 -18.90 -8.11
CA ALA A 21 0.13 -17.82 -7.51
C ALA A 21 1.06 -18.33 -6.38
N LYS A 22 2.28 -17.76 -6.28
CA LYS A 22 3.30 -18.21 -5.30
C LYS A 22 2.96 -17.92 -3.83
N ASP A 23 1.96 -17.11 -3.56
CA ASP A 23 1.44 -16.81 -2.22
C ASP A 23 0.44 -17.86 -1.71
N ILE A 24 0.04 -18.81 -2.54
CA ILE A 24 -0.86 -19.89 -2.15
C ILE A 24 -0.04 -21.14 -1.86
N LEU A 25 -0.11 -21.56 -0.61
CA LEU A 25 0.67 -22.68 -0.09
C LEU A 25 -0.21 -23.90 0.13
N VAL A 26 0.36 -25.07 -0.15
CA VAL A 26 -0.25 -26.37 0.12
C VAL A 26 0.63 -27.10 1.13
N TYR A 27 0.09 -27.45 2.27
CA TYR A 27 0.76 -28.23 3.30
C TYR A 27 0.14 -29.62 3.39
N GLU A 28 0.89 -30.63 2.98
CA GLU A 28 0.47 -32.04 2.97
C GLU A 28 0.96 -32.74 4.23
N PHE A 29 0.09 -33.55 4.86
CA PHE A 29 0.41 -34.31 6.06
C PHE A 29 -0.46 -35.57 6.17
N LEU A 30 -0.11 -36.47 7.09
CA LEU A 30 -0.85 -37.70 7.34
C LEU A 30 -1.60 -37.62 8.65
N THR A 31 -2.79 -38.18 8.67
CA THR A 31 -3.55 -38.41 9.90
C THR A 31 -2.96 -39.59 10.71
N GLY A 32 -3.40 -39.79 11.94
CA GLY A 32 -2.90 -40.87 12.80
C GLY A 32 -3.21 -42.30 12.33
N ASP A 33 -4.13 -42.46 11.38
CA ASP A 33 -4.45 -43.73 10.69
C ASP A 33 -3.73 -43.88 9.33
N GLY A 34 -3.00 -42.86 8.90
CA GLY A 34 -2.24 -42.86 7.65
C GLY A 34 -3.01 -42.32 6.43
N THR A 35 -4.17 -41.67 6.60
CA THR A 35 -4.90 -41.01 5.52
C THR A 35 -4.18 -39.73 5.11
N GLU A 36 -4.01 -39.49 3.81
CA GLU A 36 -3.39 -38.28 3.27
C GLU A 36 -4.35 -37.08 3.42
N CYS A 37 -3.83 -35.95 3.89
CA CYS A 37 -4.55 -34.68 4.03
C CYS A 37 -3.73 -33.52 3.49
N ALA A 38 -4.40 -32.49 3.00
CA ALA A 38 -3.75 -31.25 2.58
C ALA A 38 -4.50 -30.02 3.11
N ILE A 39 -3.76 -29.02 3.57
CA ILE A 39 -4.28 -27.70 3.91
C ILE A 39 -3.78 -26.71 2.86
N VAL A 40 -4.71 -26.02 2.20
CA VAL A 40 -4.43 -24.95 1.24
C VAL A 40 -4.78 -23.61 1.86
N TYR A 41 -3.85 -22.67 1.82
CA TYR A 41 -4.04 -21.33 2.40
C TYR A 41 -3.20 -20.26 1.70
N THR A 42 -3.60 -18.99 1.85
CA THR A 42 -2.85 -17.83 1.35
C THR A 42 -1.84 -17.35 2.40
N ASP A 43 -0.55 -17.29 2.03
CA ASP A 43 0.53 -16.82 2.92
C ASP A 43 0.29 -15.35 3.34
N GLY A 44 0.51 -15.07 4.62
CA GLY A 44 0.29 -13.73 5.20
C GLY A 44 -1.18 -13.39 5.53
N MET A 45 -2.16 -14.21 5.16
CA MET A 45 -3.57 -14.00 5.48
C MET A 45 -4.13 -14.97 6.53
N VAL A 46 -3.34 -15.96 6.93
CA VAL A 46 -3.73 -17.04 7.85
C VAL A 46 -2.77 -17.13 9.02
N ASP A 47 -3.29 -17.32 10.22
CA ASP A 47 -2.49 -17.65 11.39
C ASP A 47 -2.05 -19.11 11.33
N LYS A 48 -0.77 -19.31 10.97
CA LYS A 48 -0.18 -20.64 10.82
C LYS A 48 -0.06 -21.40 12.15
N ALA A 49 0.12 -20.68 13.27
CA ALA A 49 0.22 -21.29 14.58
C ALA A 49 -1.14 -21.84 15.00
N ILE A 50 -2.19 -21.03 14.88
CA ILE A 50 -3.56 -21.42 15.16
C ILE A 50 -3.99 -22.59 14.25
N LEU A 51 -3.71 -22.48 12.94
CA LEU A 51 -4.05 -23.54 11.98
C LEU A 51 -3.31 -24.85 12.29
N GLY A 52 -2.04 -24.76 12.69
CA GLY A 52 -1.24 -25.91 13.12
C GLY A 52 -1.77 -26.55 14.39
N ASP A 53 -2.09 -25.76 15.40
CA ASP A 53 -2.48 -26.24 16.72
C ASP A 53 -3.93 -26.76 16.78
N LEU A 54 -4.86 -26.12 16.06
CA LEU A 54 -6.28 -26.44 16.14
C LEU A 54 -6.79 -27.34 15.00
N ALA A 55 -6.05 -27.48 13.91
CA ALA A 55 -6.42 -28.33 12.78
C ALA A 55 -5.39 -29.44 12.50
N ALA A 56 -4.14 -29.10 12.15
CA ALA A 56 -3.17 -30.08 11.70
C ALA A 56 -2.73 -31.06 12.80
N ARG A 57 -2.42 -30.59 14.02
CA ARG A 57 -2.01 -31.44 15.14
C ARG A 57 -3.11 -32.37 15.66
N PRO A 58 -4.36 -31.95 15.84
CA PRO A 58 -5.44 -32.85 16.20
C PRO A 58 -5.65 -33.94 15.15
N LEU A 59 -5.67 -33.58 13.87
CA LEU A 59 -5.83 -34.54 12.77
C LEU A 59 -4.67 -35.54 12.69
N SER A 60 -3.43 -35.12 12.93
CA SER A 60 -2.28 -36.03 12.93
C SER A 60 -2.33 -37.10 14.03
N LYS A 61 -3.17 -36.92 15.04
CA LYS A 61 -3.43 -37.89 16.15
C LYS A 61 -4.72 -38.68 15.97
N LEU A 62 -5.57 -38.27 15.02
CA LEU A 62 -6.86 -38.94 14.78
C LEU A 62 -6.66 -40.33 14.22
N LYS A 63 -7.28 -41.31 14.86
CA LYS A 63 -7.34 -42.71 14.39
C LYS A 63 -8.78 -43.03 14.06
N ALA A 64 -9.02 -43.72 12.95
CA ALA A 64 -10.36 -44.19 12.63
C ALA A 64 -10.91 -45.04 13.79
N SER A 65 -12.12 -44.71 14.24
CA SER A 65 -12.78 -45.41 15.33
C SER A 65 -13.49 -46.65 14.79
N ASP A 66 -13.21 -47.84 15.34
CA ASP A 66 -13.89 -49.07 14.99
C ASP A 66 -15.33 -49.18 15.61
N ALA A 67 -15.82 -48.16 16.29
CA ALA A 67 -17.14 -48.16 16.92
C ALA A 67 -18.17 -47.38 16.09
N PRO A 68 -19.37 -47.96 15.82
CA PRO A 68 -20.43 -47.22 15.14
C PRO A 68 -20.93 -46.05 16.01
N VAL A 69 -21.11 -44.89 15.40
CA VAL A 69 -21.47 -43.58 16.00
C VAL A 69 -22.76 -43.64 16.85
N SER A 70 -23.60 -44.65 16.69
CA SER A 70 -24.83 -44.85 17.47
C SER A 70 -24.63 -45.25 18.95
N ALA A 71 -23.50 -45.82 19.32
CA ALA A 71 -23.26 -46.27 20.70
C ALA A 71 -22.74 -45.18 21.65
N ARG A 72 -22.15 -44.08 21.11
CA ARG A 72 -21.60 -42.96 21.93
C ARG A 72 -22.63 -41.91 22.34
N ALA A 73 -23.74 -41.81 21.60
CA ALA A 73 -24.81 -40.87 21.95
C ALA A 73 -25.66 -41.34 23.13
N GLU A 74 -25.73 -42.64 23.36
CA GLU A 74 -26.50 -43.20 24.48
C GLU A 74 -25.73 -43.18 25.81
N GLU A 75 -24.41 -43.40 25.82
CA GLU A 75 -23.60 -43.32 27.05
C GLU A 75 -23.47 -41.86 27.59
N GLY A 76 -23.49 -40.85 26.73
CA GLY A 76 -23.45 -39.43 27.14
C GLY A 76 -24.78 -38.96 27.77
N VAL A 77 -25.91 -39.58 27.43
CA VAL A 77 -27.23 -39.21 27.96
C VAL A 77 -27.52 -39.96 29.29
N GLU A 78 -26.95 -41.13 29.50
CA GLU A 78 -27.06 -41.84 30.79
C GLU A 78 -26.14 -41.23 31.86
N ALA A 79 -24.92 -40.79 31.50
CA ALA A 79 -24.03 -40.08 32.42
C ALA A 79 -24.59 -38.72 32.88
N ALA A 80 -25.23 -37.98 31.96
CA ALA A 80 -25.88 -36.69 32.30
C ALA A 80 -27.17 -36.83 33.11
N LYS A 81 -27.83 -38.01 33.09
CA LYS A 81 -29.01 -38.31 33.95
C LYS A 81 -28.63 -38.74 35.35
N GLN A 82 -27.49 -39.36 35.54
CA GLN A 82 -27.02 -39.76 36.89
C GLN A 82 -26.45 -38.59 37.70
N GLU A 83 -25.92 -37.53 37.05
CA GLU A 83 -25.49 -36.31 37.75
C GLU A 83 -26.65 -35.37 38.14
N GLN A 84 -27.85 -35.49 37.55
CA GLN A 84 -29.01 -34.66 37.91
C GLN A 84 -29.86 -35.22 39.09
N ASP A 85 -29.67 -36.47 39.46
CA ASP A 85 -30.44 -37.08 40.59
C ASP A 85 -29.73 -36.96 41.95
N GLU A 86 -28.48 -36.52 42.04
CA GLU A 86 -27.75 -36.31 43.31
C GLU A 86 -27.71 -34.85 43.84
N GLU A 87 -28.18 -33.86 43.12
CA GLU A 87 -28.24 -32.44 43.58
C GLU A 87 -29.66 -31.91 43.86
N GLY A 88 -30.60 -32.79 44.22
CA GLY A 88 -31.94 -32.41 44.66
C GLY A 88 -32.02 -32.14 46.17
N GLY A 89 -31.67 -30.96 46.64
CA GLY A 89 -31.92 -30.61 48.01
C GLY A 89 -31.13 -29.47 48.60
N LYS A 90 -31.42 -28.24 48.17
CA LYS A 90 -31.30 -27.02 49.02
C LYS A 90 -31.91 -25.81 48.30
N GLU A 91 -33.00 -25.31 48.87
CA GLU A 91 -33.64 -24.06 48.47
C GLU A 91 -32.70 -22.85 48.70
N PRO A 92 -32.72 -21.83 47.83
CA PRO A 92 -32.09 -20.56 48.09
C PRO A 92 -33.07 -19.54 48.72
N PRO A 93 -32.61 -18.62 49.56
CA PRO A 93 -33.45 -17.58 50.12
C PRO A 93 -33.72 -16.46 49.09
N GLN A 94 -34.94 -15.99 49.15
CA GLN A 94 -35.48 -14.86 48.44
C GLN A 94 -34.79 -13.55 48.88
N GLU A 95 -34.45 -12.69 47.93
CA GLU A 95 -34.41 -11.25 48.15
C GLU A 95 -35.07 -10.52 47.00
N GLU A 96 -35.93 -9.59 47.44
CA GLU A 96 -36.89 -8.78 46.70
C GLU A 96 -36.31 -7.65 45.85
N ASN A 97 -37.03 -7.40 44.80
CA ASN A 97 -37.37 -6.15 44.13
C ASN A 97 -36.65 -4.84 44.55
N ALA A 98 -36.09 -4.17 43.57
CA ALA A 98 -36.37 -2.76 43.34
C ALA A 98 -36.16 -2.39 41.84
N ALA A 99 -37.29 -2.19 41.22
CA ALA A 99 -37.36 -1.58 39.88
C ALA A 99 -37.53 -0.07 40.00
N LYS A 100 -37.14 0.60 38.94
CA LYS A 100 -37.70 1.86 38.39
C LYS A 100 -36.98 3.20 38.65
N GLN A 101 -36.79 3.82 37.51
CA GLN A 101 -36.87 5.28 37.20
C GLN A 101 -35.59 6.07 37.52
N THR A 102 -35.01 6.84 36.60
CA THR A 102 -35.63 7.95 35.90
C THR A 102 -34.77 8.44 34.74
N SER A 103 -35.45 8.73 33.69
CA SER A 103 -35.13 9.53 32.54
C SER A 103 -34.78 11.02 32.83
N GLN A 104 -34.07 11.62 31.87
CA GLN A 104 -34.15 13.03 31.45
C GLN A 104 -33.63 14.16 32.35
N LYS A 105 -32.71 14.91 31.77
CA LYS A 105 -32.71 16.35 31.44
C LYS A 105 -31.28 16.81 31.27
N SER A 106 -30.86 17.20 30.08
CA SER A 106 -30.99 18.51 29.38
C SER A 106 -30.22 19.66 29.99
N SER A 107 -29.31 20.17 29.19
CA SER A 107 -29.05 21.55 28.81
C SER A 107 -28.39 22.52 29.79
N ASP A 108 -27.42 23.20 29.18
CA ASP A 108 -27.08 24.63 29.32
C ASP A 108 -26.37 25.16 30.60
N ALA A 109 -25.24 25.75 30.31
CA ALA A 109 -24.79 27.12 30.65
C ALA A 109 -23.26 27.15 30.69
N GLN A 110 -22.60 27.71 29.73
CA GLN A 110 -22.19 29.11 29.57
C GLN A 110 -21.55 29.76 30.81
N THR A 111 -20.30 30.18 30.61
CA THR A 111 -19.79 31.53 30.77
C THR A 111 -18.98 31.86 32.04
N GLN A 112 -17.85 32.47 31.78
CA GLN A 112 -17.05 33.40 32.60
C GLN A 112 -16.21 32.79 33.74
N GLY A 113 -15.00 33.13 33.92
CA GLY A 113 -14.19 34.27 33.50
C GLY A 113 -13.03 34.47 34.47
N ASN A 114 -12.00 34.99 33.94
CA ASN A 114 -11.07 35.95 34.54
C ASN A 114 -10.04 35.58 35.62
N ARG A 115 -8.80 35.87 35.21
CA ARG A 115 -7.76 36.68 35.89
C ARG A 115 -7.12 36.18 37.18
N ALA A 116 -5.84 36.00 37.16
CA ALA A 116 -4.77 36.88 37.71
C ALA A 116 -3.52 36.00 37.85
N ALA A 117 -2.43 36.27 37.20
CA ALA A 117 -1.34 37.16 37.59
C ALA A 117 -0.61 36.74 38.89
N GLY A 118 0.65 36.43 38.74
CA GLY A 118 1.54 36.68 39.85
C GLY A 118 2.78 35.78 39.96
N LYS A 119 3.92 36.30 39.46
CA LYS A 119 5.27 36.29 40.02
C LYS A 119 6.01 34.99 40.34
N ALA A 120 7.01 34.72 39.57
CA ALA A 120 8.45 34.82 39.86
C ALA A 120 8.95 34.27 41.22
N SER A 121 9.82 33.30 41.17
CA SER A 121 11.08 33.35 41.89
C SER A 121 12.09 32.35 41.36
N GLN A 122 13.30 32.86 41.26
CA GLN A 122 14.57 32.21 40.93
C GLN A 122 14.95 31.17 41.99
N GLY A 123 15.75 30.21 41.58
CA GLY A 123 16.49 29.33 42.45
C GLY A 123 17.46 28.48 41.64
N GLU A 124 18.70 28.98 41.58
CA GLU A 124 19.91 28.25 41.21
C GLU A 124 20.14 27.06 42.14
N SER A 125 20.66 25.97 41.70
CA SER A 125 22.03 25.54 41.96
C SER A 125 22.25 24.03 41.75
N ASP A 126 23.36 23.74 41.11
CA ASP A 126 24.39 22.73 41.34
C ASP A 126 24.18 21.27 40.95
N ALA A 127 25.02 21.02 40.00
CA ALA A 127 25.81 19.83 39.69
C ALA A 127 25.89 18.70 40.75
N GLN A 128 25.74 17.47 40.27
CA GLN A 128 26.74 16.44 40.59
C GLN A 128 26.62 15.25 39.61
N SER A 129 27.75 15.00 38.98
CA SER A 129 28.09 13.81 38.21
C SER A 129 28.13 12.59 39.12
N GLN A 130 27.58 11.47 38.70
CA GLN A 130 28.10 10.16 39.09
C GLN A 130 28.09 9.20 37.91
N LYS A 131 29.31 8.83 37.57
CA LYS A 131 29.69 7.59 36.83
C LYS A 131 29.18 6.40 37.62
N SER A 132 28.67 5.40 36.93
CA SER A 132 28.78 4.02 37.38
C SER A 132 28.95 3.09 36.17
N GLU A 133 29.98 2.35 36.31
CA GLU A 133 30.58 1.39 35.40
C GLU A 133 29.72 0.18 35.13
N SER A 134 29.92 -0.38 33.95
CA SER A 134 29.51 -1.73 33.52
C SER A 134 30.25 -2.81 34.31
N PRO A 135 29.71 -4.00 34.47
CA PRO A 135 30.51 -5.18 34.52
C PRO A 135 30.24 -6.12 33.34
N THR A 136 31.29 -6.32 32.60
CA THR A 136 31.58 -7.42 31.70
C THR A 136 31.48 -8.76 32.44
N ALA A 137 30.76 -9.71 31.89
CA ALA A 137 30.90 -11.11 32.27
C ALA A 137 31.16 -11.95 31.03
N GLN A 138 32.29 -12.59 31.09
CA GLN A 138 32.95 -13.41 30.09
C GLN A 138 32.24 -14.75 29.89
N THR A 139 32.20 -15.10 28.64
CA THR A 139 32.15 -16.41 27.98
C THR A 139 32.90 -17.54 28.70
N LYS A 140 32.29 -18.71 28.74
CA LYS A 140 33.02 -20.00 28.74
C LYS A 140 32.27 -20.99 27.87
N GLU A 141 32.88 -21.31 26.73
CA GLU A 141 32.71 -22.57 26.02
C GLU A 141 33.27 -23.73 26.87
N PRO A 142 32.81 -24.95 26.63
CA PRO A 142 33.70 -26.08 26.60
C PRO A 142 33.65 -26.87 25.30
N GLN A 143 34.83 -27.15 24.85
CA GLN A 143 35.17 -28.05 23.75
C GLN A 143 35.05 -29.51 24.12
N ASN A 144 34.75 -30.30 23.09
CA ASN A 144 35.30 -31.59 22.72
C ASN A 144 35.12 -32.83 23.64
N GLY A 145 34.66 -33.89 23.01
CA GLY A 145 34.87 -35.27 23.41
C GLY A 145 34.35 -36.26 22.36
N ASN A 146 35.30 -36.81 21.64
CA ASN A 146 35.23 -37.80 20.57
C ASN A 146 34.62 -39.16 20.95
N ARG A 147 34.13 -39.85 19.89
CA ARG A 147 34.21 -41.31 19.60
C ARG A 147 33.42 -42.28 20.49
N GLU A 148 32.58 -43.11 19.89
CA GLU A 148 33.01 -44.41 19.36
C GLU A 148 31.86 -45.10 18.60
N GLU A 149 32.24 -45.75 17.51
CA GLU A 149 31.47 -46.74 16.77
C GLU A 149 31.30 -48.03 17.57
N ALA A 150 30.16 -48.70 17.47
CA ALA A 150 30.08 -50.15 17.58
C ALA A 150 28.82 -50.74 16.97
N ASN A 151 28.96 -51.35 15.83
CA ASN A 151 28.50 -52.66 15.38
C ASN A 151 27.10 -53.16 15.75
N ALA A 152 26.40 -53.52 14.67
CA ALA A 152 25.27 -54.48 14.62
C ALA A 152 25.69 -55.91 15.07
N PRO A 153 24.70 -56.76 15.39
CA PRO A 153 24.57 -57.95 14.57
C PRO A 153 23.17 -58.28 14.10
N SER A 154 23.15 -58.82 12.91
CA SER A 154 22.10 -59.51 12.19
C SER A 154 21.68 -60.84 12.85
N SER A 155 20.38 -61.15 12.79
CA SER A 155 19.80 -62.48 12.56
C SER A 155 18.28 -62.32 12.50
N GLY A 156 17.55 -62.56 11.48
CA GLY A 156 17.29 -63.83 10.85
C GLY A 156 16.00 -64.41 11.42
N GLY A 157 14.85 -64.29 10.71
CA GLY A 157 13.65 -64.94 11.14
C GLY A 157 12.46 -64.66 10.17
N THR A 158 12.41 -65.44 9.13
CA THR A 158 11.31 -65.58 8.17
C THR A 158 10.04 -65.97 8.90
N SER A 159 8.94 -65.24 8.72
CA SER A 159 7.60 -65.80 8.82
C SER A 159 6.67 -65.07 7.83
N LYS A 160 6.32 -65.77 6.77
CA LYS A 160 5.20 -65.46 5.89
C LYS A 160 3.91 -65.62 6.68
N ASN A 161 3.12 -64.56 6.77
CA ASN A 161 1.66 -64.72 6.91
C ASN A 161 1.01 -63.69 5.98
N ALA A 162 0.44 -64.22 4.92
CA ALA A 162 -0.52 -63.54 4.08
C ALA A 162 -1.80 -63.38 4.88
N GLN A 163 -2.17 -62.18 5.21
CA GLN A 163 -3.52 -61.84 5.64
C GLN A 163 -4.13 -60.83 4.65
N SER A 164 -5.22 -61.32 4.11
CA SER A 164 -6.27 -60.67 3.33
C SER A 164 -6.45 -59.18 3.63
N GLY A 165 -6.52 -58.39 2.54
CA GLY A 165 -6.85 -56.99 2.60
C GLY A 165 -8.24 -56.73 3.15
N GLU A 166 -8.32 -56.36 4.40
CA GLU A 166 -9.43 -55.57 4.92
C GLU A 166 -9.26 -54.14 4.43
N LYS A 167 -10.24 -53.67 3.63
CA LYS A 167 -10.40 -52.25 3.33
C LYS A 167 -10.57 -51.54 4.67
N LYS A 168 -9.54 -50.81 5.13
CA LYS A 168 -9.67 -49.87 6.24
C LYS A 168 -10.82 -48.93 5.92
N ALA A 169 -11.80 -48.86 6.81
CA ALA A 169 -12.87 -47.88 6.75
C ALA A 169 -12.19 -46.47 6.74
N GLY A 170 -12.37 -45.71 5.66
CA GLY A 170 -11.82 -44.36 5.58
C GLY A 170 -12.46 -43.43 6.61
N LEU A 171 -11.74 -42.42 7.04
CA LEU A 171 -12.25 -41.38 7.95
C LEU A 171 -13.54 -40.76 7.41
N THR A 172 -14.53 -40.60 8.29
CA THR A 172 -15.78 -39.92 7.97
C THR A 172 -15.63 -38.40 8.15
N LEU A 173 -16.42 -37.61 7.41
CA LEU A 173 -16.43 -36.15 7.51
C LEU A 173 -16.72 -35.66 8.93
N GLU A 174 -17.59 -36.36 9.67
CA GLU A 174 -17.95 -36.02 11.04
C GLU A 174 -16.80 -36.27 12.04
N GLU A 175 -16.04 -37.33 11.87
CA GLU A 175 -14.85 -37.60 12.68
C GLU A 175 -13.77 -36.52 12.45
N VAL A 176 -13.59 -36.07 11.21
CA VAL A 176 -12.67 -34.98 10.87
C VAL A 176 -13.11 -33.67 11.51
N LYS A 177 -14.42 -33.36 11.48
CA LYS A 177 -14.96 -32.12 12.11
C LYS A 177 -14.82 -32.15 13.64
N GLN A 178 -15.08 -33.28 14.28
CA GLN A 178 -14.95 -33.42 15.72
C GLN A 178 -13.50 -33.35 16.20
N ALA A 179 -12.55 -33.73 15.36
CA ALA A 179 -11.13 -33.64 15.69
C ALA A 179 -10.60 -32.21 15.59
N ILE A 180 -11.21 -31.36 14.74
CA ILE A 180 -10.80 -29.98 14.54
C ILE A 180 -11.43 -29.10 15.62
N LEU A 181 -10.60 -28.53 16.49
CA LEU A 181 -11.03 -27.64 17.58
C LEU A 181 -11.22 -26.19 17.08
N PHE A 182 -11.99 -26.02 16.01
CA PHE A 182 -12.21 -24.70 15.40
C PHE A 182 -13.71 -24.36 15.35
N PRO A 183 -14.12 -23.18 15.85
CA PRO A 183 -15.54 -22.81 15.93
C PRO A 183 -16.17 -22.49 14.57
N GLU A 184 -15.37 -22.04 13.60
CA GLU A 184 -15.85 -21.64 12.26
C GLU A 184 -15.41 -22.67 11.22
N LEU A 185 -16.20 -23.73 11.05
CA LEU A 185 -16.04 -24.73 10.01
C LEU A 185 -17.20 -24.67 9.03
N LYS A 186 -16.89 -24.58 7.74
CA LYS A 186 -17.88 -24.58 6.65
C LYS A 186 -17.55 -25.70 5.67
N GLU A 187 -18.56 -26.44 5.25
CA GLU A 187 -18.41 -27.44 4.21
C GLU A 187 -18.56 -26.82 2.84
N GLU A 188 -17.70 -27.20 1.91
CA GLU A 188 -17.78 -26.74 0.54
C GLU A 188 -17.39 -27.87 -0.41
N THR A 189 -18.14 -28.00 -1.51
CA THR A 189 -17.90 -29.02 -2.55
C THR A 189 -17.56 -28.41 -3.88
N GLU A 190 -17.98 -27.16 -4.14
CA GLU A 190 -17.76 -26.47 -5.39
C GLU A 190 -16.40 -25.75 -5.40
N LEU A 191 -15.55 -26.08 -6.36
CA LEU A 191 -14.22 -25.48 -6.46
C LEU A 191 -14.24 -23.94 -6.60
N ALA A 192 -15.26 -23.38 -7.25
CA ALA A 192 -15.38 -21.93 -7.39
C ALA A 192 -15.53 -21.22 -6.04
N ASN A 193 -16.36 -21.78 -5.15
CA ASN A 193 -16.56 -21.26 -3.80
C ASN A 193 -15.33 -21.49 -2.93
N VAL A 194 -14.70 -22.66 -3.05
CA VAL A 194 -13.44 -22.98 -2.38
C VAL A 194 -12.36 -21.96 -2.72
N PHE A 195 -12.19 -21.61 -4.01
CA PHE A 195 -11.21 -20.62 -4.43
C PHE A 195 -11.50 -19.25 -3.82
N GLN A 196 -12.77 -18.86 -3.78
CA GLN A 196 -13.16 -17.58 -3.18
C GLN A 196 -12.84 -17.54 -1.68
N GLU A 197 -13.13 -18.60 -0.93
CA GLU A 197 -12.85 -18.69 0.50
C GLU A 197 -11.33 -18.65 0.79
N VAL A 198 -10.51 -19.36 0.01
CA VAL A 198 -9.04 -19.33 0.15
C VAL A 198 -8.47 -17.93 -0.15
N LEU A 199 -8.99 -17.26 -1.19
CA LEU A 199 -8.60 -15.89 -1.53
C LEU A 199 -9.10 -14.86 -0.52
N ASP A 200 -10.16 -15.17 0.23
CA ASP A 200 -10.67 -14.36 1.34
C ASP A 200 -9.86 -14.52 2.63
N GLY A 201 -8.87 -15.41 2.64
CA GLY A 201 -7.98 -15.67 3.77
C GLY A 201 -8.45 -16.78 4.71
N ASN A 202 -9.37 -17.63 4.28
CA ASN A 202 -9.67 -18.88 4.95
C ASN A 202 -8.71 -19.98 4.49
N SER A 203 -8.64 -21.07 5.24
CA SER A 203 -7.87 -22.25 4.86
C SER A 203 -8.80 -23.37 4.41
N LEU A 204 -8.43 -24.08 3.36
CA LEU A 204 -9.13 -25.27 2.88
C LEU A 204 -8.41 -26.52 3.38
N LEU A 205 -9.11 -27.38 4.08
CA LEU A 205 -8.66 -28.72 4.39
C LEU A 205 -9.31 -29.73 3.45
N ILE A 206 -8.49 -30.54 2.82
CA ILE A 206 -8.89 -31.65 1.95
C ILE A 206 -8.38 -32.95 2.57
N VAL A 207 -9.23 -33.95 2.65
CA VAL A 207 -8.90 -35.29 3.17
C VAL A 207 -9.11 -36.31 2.06
N ASP A 208 -8.17 -37.21 1.87
CA ASP A 208 -8.28 -38.27 0.86
C ASP A 208 -9.47 -39.18 1.16
N GLY A 209 -10.25 -39.50 0.15
CA GLY A 209 -11.49 -40.28 0.29
C GLY A 209 -12.76 -39.45 0.46
N LEU A 210 -12.69 -38.15 0.79
CA LEU A 210 -13.84 -37.25 0.94
C LEU A 210 -14.03 -36.38 -0.31
N GLU A 211 -15.30 -36.15 -0.71
CA GLU A 211 -15.68 -35.25 -1.80
C GLU A 211 -15.96 -33.82 -1.31
N THR A 212 -15.89 -33.59 0.00
CA THR A 212 -16.18 -32.31 0.65
C THR A 212 -14.91 -31.76 1.26
N GLY A 213 -14.57 -30.51 0.95
CA GLY A 213 -13.53 -29.76 1.61
C GLY A 213 -14.08 -29.01 2.83
N LEU A 214 -13.27 -28.90 3.87
CA LEU A 214 -13.59 -28.10 5.05
C LEU A 214 -12.88 -26.75 5.00
N ILE A 215 -13.64 -25.68 5.05
CA ILE A 215 -13.12 -24.32 5.17
C ILE A 215 -12.93 -24.02 6.65
N VAL A 216 -11.69 -23.69 7.03
CA VAL A 216 -11.29 -23.34 8.39
C VAL A 216 -11.06 -21.84 8.46
N GLY A 217 -11.79 -21.15 9.32
CA GLY A 217 -11.81 -19.69 9.43
C GLY A 217 -10.60 -19.08 10.15
N ALA A 218 -9.37 -19.52 9.87
CA ALA A 218 -8.15 -19.10 10.55
C ALA A 218 -7.59 -17.75 10.02
N LYS A 219 -8.43 -16.77 9.74
CA LYS A 219 -8.01 -15.46 9.20
C LYS A 219 -7.15 -14.69 10.18
N MET A 220 -6.00 -14.25 9.71
CA MET A 220 -5.14 -13.29 10.41
C MET A 220 -4.80 -12.14 9.45
N LEU A 221 -5.66 -11.15 9.36
CA LEU A 221 -5.34 -9.94 8.64
C LEU A 221 -4.64 -8.97 9.61
N PRO A 222 -3.47 -8.40 9.24
CA PRO A 222 -2.77 -7.43 10.06
C PRO A 222 -3.59 -6.14 10.13
N ALA A 223 -4.53 -6.05 11.08
CA ALA A 223 -5.48 -4.94 11.17
C ALA A 223 -4.96 -3.75 12.00
N ARG A 224 -3.99 -3.95 12.91
CA ARG A 224 -3.54 -2.92 13.86
C ARG A 224 -2.13 -2.39 13.64
N ALA A 225 -1.30 -3.08 12.85
CA ALA A 225 0.07 -2.65 12.55
C ALA A 225 0.18 -1.73 11.33
N VAL A 226 -0.92 -1.57 10.57
CA VAL A 226 -0.95 -0.76 9.35
C VAL A 226 -1.21 0.69 9.72
N MET A 227 -0.18 1.53 9.61
CA MET A 227 -0.22 2.96 9.94
C MET A 227 -0.89 3.78 8.84
N GLU A 228 -1.18 5.05 9.13
CA GLU A 228 -1.58 6.00 8.09
C GLU A 228 -0.36 6.40 7.24
N PRO A 229 -0.53 6.55 5.92
CA PRO A 229 0.59 6.90 5.03
C PRO A 229 1.16 8.27 5.42
N PRO A 230 2.47 8.38 5.65
CA PRO A 230 3.10 9.65 6.01
C PRO A 230 3.13 10.67 4.87
N THR A 231 3.19 10.24 3.63
CA THR A 231 3.32 11.12 2.45
C THR A 231 2.03 11.21 1.63
N ASP A 232 1.26 10.12 1.51
CA ASP A 232 0.00 10.03 0.75
C ASP A 232 -1.24 10.29 1.65
N ILE A 233 -1.21 11.39 2.43
CA ILE A 233 -2.30 11.74 3.35
C ILE A 233 -3.58 12.01 2.56
N ALA A 234 -4.68 11.34 2.94
CA ALA A 234 -6.00 11.57 2.35
C ALA A 234 -7.03 11.92 3.43
N VAL A 235 -7.75 13.02 3.22
CA VAL A 235 -8.86 13.44 4.10
C VAL A 235 -10.05 12.48 3.96
N LYS A 236 -10.29 12.00 2.74
CA LYS A 236 -11.35 11.04 2.42
C LYS A 236 -10.76 9.80 1.77
N GLY A 237 -11.23 8.63 2.16
CA GLY A 237 -10.83 7.35 1.57
C GLY A 237 -10.11 6.43 2.56
N PRO A 238 -9.61 5.29 2.07
CA PRO A 238 -8.84 4.34 2.88
C PRO A 238 -7.56 4.97 3.42
N ARG A 239 -7.22 4.66 4.67
CA ARG A 239 -6.02 5.15 5.35
C ARG A 239 -4.96 4.07 5.55
N GLU A 240 -5.26 2.83 5.11
CA GLU A 240 -4.28 1.75 5.14
C GLU A 240 -3.11 2.07 4.21
N CYS A 241 -1.87 1.84 4.67
CA CYS A 241 -0.67 1.93 3.85
C CYS A 241 0.12 0.61 3.86
N PHE A 242 1.02 0.48 2.90
CA PHE A 242 2.01 -0.58 2.90
C PHE A 242 3.01 -0.38 4.05
N ILE A 243 3.63 -1.48 4.48
CA ILE A 243 4.66 -1.53 5.51
C ILE A 243 5.93 -2.18 4.95
N GLU A 244 6.95 -2.31 5.77
CA GLU A 244 8.24 -2.89 5.36
C GLU A 244 8.16 -4.39 5.06
N ASP A 245 7.19 -5.14 5.62
CA ASP A 245 7.05 -6.58 5.39
C ASP A 245 6.30 -6.88 4.09
N ILE A 246 7.00 -7.50 3.14
CA ILE A 246 6.46 -7.83 1.82
C ILE A 246 5.25 -8.79 1.88
N LYS A 247 5.22 -9.72 2.85
CA LYS A 247 4.11 -10.69 2.98
C LYS A 247 2.83 -10.00 3.39
N THR A 248 2.93 -9.09 4.35
CA THR A 248 1.82 -8.23 4.77
C THR A 248 1.33 -7.37 3.61
N ASN A 249 2.24 -6.80 2.82
CA ASN A 249 1.90 -5.99 1.65
C ASN A 249 1.17 -6.81 0.57
N MET A 250 1.61 -8.03 0.29
CA MET A 250 0.92 -8.96 -0.60
C MET A 250 -0.48 -9.32 -0.06
N ALA A 251 -0.61 -9.57 1.24
CA ALA A 251 -1.90 -9.84 1.88
C ALA A 251 -2.86 -8.65 1.81
N LEU A 252 -2.38 -7.42 2.04
CA LEU A 252 -3.17 -6.18 1.88
C LEU A 252 -3.68 -6.01 0.45
N LEU A 253 -2.83 -6.35 -0.53
CA LEU A 253 -3.22 -6.31 -1.94
C LEU A 253 -4.26 -7.39 -2.26
N ARG A 254 -4.06 -8.63 -1.77
CA ARG A 254 -5.01 -9.74 -1.93
C ARG A 254 -6.37 -9.42 -1.30
N LYS A 255 -6.40 -8.79 -0.13
CA LYS A 255 -7.61 -8.29 0.53
C LYS A 255 -8.45 -7.38 -0.39
N ARG A 256 -7.80 -6.60 -1.26
CA ARG A 256 -8.47 -5.66 -2.18
C ARG A 256 -8.80 -6.29 -3.53
N LEU A 257 -7.96 -7.18 -4.02
CA LEU A 257 -8.10 -7.88 -5.31
C LEU A 257 -8.27 -9.39 -5.07
N LYS A 258 -9.48 -9.79 -4.69
CA LYS A 258 -9.89 -11.16 -4.40
C LYS A 258 -10.16 -11.93 -5.71
N THR A 259 -9.12 -12.10 -6.51
CA THR A 259 -9.21 -12.79 -7.80
C THR A 259 -8.03 -13.73 -7.98
N PRO A 260 -8.24 -14.93 -8.56
CA PRO A 260 -7.15 -15.84 -8.90
C PRO A 260 -6.22 -15.27 -9.98
N GLY A 261 -6.70 -14.28 -10.75
CA GLY A 261 -5.89 -13.57 -11.76
C GLY A 261 -4.79 -12.68 -11.15
N LEU A 262 -4.84 -12.33 -9.85
CA LEU A 262 -3.74 -11.63 -9.22
C LEU A 262 -2.57 -12.60 -9.01
N LYS A 263 -1.44 -12.30 -9.64
CA LYS A 263 -0.22 -13.11 -9.58
C LYS A 263 0.92 -12.33 -8.93
N PHE A 264 1.74 -13.07 -8.20
CA PHE A 264 2.98 -12.58 -7.59
C PHE A 264 4.14 -13.41 -8.11
N GLU A 265 5.07 -12.77 -8.79
CA GLU A 265 6.30 -13.39 -9.26
C GLU A 265 7.44 -12.97 -8.32
N LEU A 266 7.87 -13.92 -7.48
CA LEU A 266 8.87 -13.66 -6.44
C LEU A 266 10.26 -13.92 -6.98
N THR A 267 11.15 -12.94 -6.80
CA THR A 267 12.58 -13.05 -7.10
C THR A 267 13.41 -12.47 -5.96
N LYS A 268 14.71 -12.76 -5.94
CA LYS A 268 15.64 -12.20 -4.97
C LYS A 268 16.71 -11.40 -5.68
N VAL A 269 16.98 -10.20 -5.18
CA VAL A 269 17.99 -9.29 -5.74
C VAL A 269 18.96 -8.85 -4.63
N GLY A 270 20.21 -8.62 -5.03
CA GLY A 270 21.29 -8.27 -4.12
C GLY A 270 22.10 -9.49 -3.70
N LYS A 271 23.43 -9.46 -4.00
CA LYS A 271 24.35 -10.58 -3.71
C LYS A 271 24.45 -10.89 -2.22
N ARG A 272 24.35 -9.87 -1.38
CA ARG A 272 24.48 -9.99 0.09
C ARG A 272 23.16 -9.84 0.82
N SER A 273 22.29 -8.91 0.36
CA SER A 273 21.00 -8.71 1.01
C SER A 273 19.98 -9.77 0.65
N ALA A 274 20.07 -10.38 -0.55
CA ALA A 274 19.07 -11.32 -1.07
C ALA A 274 17.63 -10.87 -0.81
N THR A 275 17.36 -9.56 -1.07
CA THR A 275 16.10 -8.89 -0.81
C THR A 275 14.99 -9.49 -1.67
N ASN A 276 13.87 -9.86 -1.06
CA ASN A 276 12.73 -10.40 -1.78
C ASN A 276 12.02 -9.28 -2.55
N ILE A 277 11.69 -9.54 -3.80
CA ILE A 277 10.91 -8.64 -4.65
C ILE A 277 9.73 -9.43 -5.21
N ALA A 278 8.54 -8.83 -5.16
CA ALA A 278 7.33 -9.39 -5.76
C ALA A 278 6.89 -8.51 -6.92
N VAL A 279 6.95 -9.04 -8.13
CA VAL A 279 6.32 -8.43 -9.30
C VAL A 279 4.85 -8.85 -9.32
N CYS A 280 3.95 -7.87 -9.25
CA CYS A 280 2.52 -8.03 -9.09
C CYS A 280 1.81 -7.66 -10.39
N TYR A 281 0.93 -8.50 -10.90
CA TYR A 281 0.16 -8.22 -12.10
C TYR A 281 -1.16 -8.98 -12.11
N LEU A 282 -2.08 -8.52 -12.96
CA LEU A 282 -3.36 -9.20 -13.20
C LEU A 282 -3.28 -9.96 -14.54
N ASP A 283 -3.34 -11.28 -14.45
CA ASP A 283 -3.36 -12.16 -15.60
C ASP A 283 -4.55 -11.86 -16.54
N GLY A 284 -4.29 -11.80 -17.86
CA GLY A 284 -5.27 -11.40 -18.85
C GLY A 284 -5.66 -9.91 -18.86
N ILE A 285 -5.05 -9.07 -17.99
CA ILE A 285 -5.29 -7.63 -17.93
C ILE A 285 -4.00 -6.85 -18.19
N SER A 286 -2.90 -7.21 -17.52
CA SER A 286 -1.60 -6.56 -17.69
C SER A 286 -0.97 -6.87 -19.05
N ASP A 287 -0.19 -5.92 -19.60
CA ASP A 287 0.58 -6.14 -20.83
C ASP A 287 1.77 -7.06 -20.54
N GLU A 288 1.79 -8.23 -21.18
CA GLU A 288 2.83 -9.24 -20.98
C GLU A 288 4.23 -8.72 -21.33
N LYS A 289 4.35 -7.88 -22.38
CA LYS A 289 5.64 -7.30 -22.77
C LYS A 289 6.22 -6.37 -21.71
N VAL A 290 5.36 -5.59 -21.04
CA VAL A 290 5.80 -4.72 -19.97
C VAL A 290 6.24 -5.54 -18.76
N LYS A 291 5.51 -6.61 -18.43
CA LYS A 291 5.86 -7.54 -17.37
C LYS A 291 7.22 -8.20 -17.62
N GLU A 292 7.40 -8.81 -18.80
CA GLU A 292 8.65 -9.47 -19.17
C GLU A 292 9.84 -8.51 -19.14
N GLU A 293 9.67 -7.28 -19.63
CA GLU A 293 10.73 -6.28 -19.62
C GLU A 293 11.10 -5.86 -18.18
N ILE A 294 10.12 -5.71 -17.29
CA ILE A 294 10.36 -5.40 -15.89
C ILE A 294 11.10 -6.54 -15.19
N VAL A 295 10.64 -7.78 -15.35
CA VAL A 295 11.27 -8.97 -14.77
C VAL A 295 12.72 -9.09 -15.27
N ARG A 296 12.94 -8.97 -16.58
CA ARG A 296 14.27 -9.02 -17.19
C ARG A 296 15.20 -7.95 -16.57
N ARG A 297 14.74 -6.71 -16.44
CA ARG A 297 15.55 -5.63 -15.83
C ARG A 297 15.84 -5.88 -14.35
N ILE A 298 14.91 -6.43 -13.61
CA ILE A 298 15.12 -6.80 -12.21
C ILE A 298 16.17 -7.92 -12.09
N GLU A 299 16.12 -8.92 -12.95
CA GLU A 299 17.07 -10.03 -12.97
C GLU A 299 18.49 -9.61 -13.41
N GLU A 300 18.60 -8.56 -14.22
CA GLU A 300 19.88 -7.99 -14.65
C GLU A 300 20.57 -7.12 -13.56
N ILE A 301 19.90 -6.85 -12.42
CA ILE A 301 20.47 -6.03 -11.35
C ILE A 301 21.60 -6.80 -10.64
N ASP A 302 22.81 -6.29 -10.77
CA ASP A 302 23.99 -6.80 -10.09
C ASP A 302 24.49 -5.79 -9.06
N ILE A 303 24.03 -5.93 -7.81
CA ILE A 303 24.38 -5.08 -6.68
C ILE A 303 24.52 -5.89 -5.39
N ASP A 304 25.27 -5.41 -4.43
CA ASP A 304 25.48 -6.09 -3.14
C ASP A 304 24.22 -6.05 -2.26
N CYS A 305 23.55 -4.90 -2.18
CA CYS A 305 22.43 -4.68 -1.25
C CYS A 305 21.36 -3.77 -1.86
N ILE A 306 20.09 -4.10 -1.63
CA ILE A 306 18.91 -3.29 -1.94
C ILE A 306 18.28 -2.84 -0.62
N PRO A 307 18.54 -1.61 -0.15
CA PRO A 307 17.98 -1.11 1.11
C PRO A 307 16.55 -0.57 0.98
N ASP A 308 16.12 -0.16 -0.22
CA ASP A 308 14.80 0.43 -0.46
C ASP A 308 14.35 0.26 -1.91
N SER A 309 13.04 0.41 -2.15
CA SER A 309 12.41 0.31 -3.47
C SER A 309 12.93 1.35 -4.49
N SER A 310 13.41 2.50 -4.02
CA SER A 310 14.00 3.54 -4.88
C SER A 310 15.20 3.03 -5.68
N TYR A 311 16.00 2.11 -5.12
CA TYR A 311 17.09 1.46 -5.85
C TYR A 311 16.58 0.65 -7.03
N ILE A 312 15.51 -0.13 -6.81
CA ILE A 312 14.88 -0.89 -7.90
C ILE A 312 14.33 0.06 -8.96
N ALA A 313 13.66 1.14 -8.56
CA ALA A 313 13.12 2.14 -9.48
C ALA A 313 14.21 2.74 -10.38
N ASP A 314 15.37 3.05 -9.82
CA ASP A 314 16.51 3.59 -10.55
C ASP A 314 17.09 2.60 -11.57
N PHE A 315 17.26 1.33 -11.16
CA PHE A 315 17.81 0.31 -12.04
C PHE A 315 16.89 -0.05 -13.20
N ILE A 316 15.57 -0.16 -12.94
CA ILE A 316 14.60 -0.53 -13.99
C ILE A 316 14.17 0.65 -14.85
N ALA A 317 14.46 1.91 -14.47
CA ALA A 317 14.08 3.09 -15.25
C ALA A 317 14.65 3.04 -16.67
N PRO A 318 13.83 3.25 -17.72
CA PRO A 318 14.28 3.20 -19.11
C PRO A 318 15.37 4.24 -19.43
N ARG A 319 15.30 5.43 -18.82
CA ARG A 319 16.26 6.53 -19.01
C ARG A 319 16.92 6.89 -17.68
N LYS A 320 18.20 6.60 -17.53
CA LYS A 320 18.98 6.82 -16.29
C LYS A 320 19.08 8.29 -15.84
N HIS A 321 18.97 9.25 -16.76
CA HIS A 321 19.10 10.67 -16.48
C HIS A 321 17.84 11.45 -16.89
N SER A 322 16.68 10.95 -16.50
CA SER A 322 15.43 11.66 -16.74
C SER A 322 15.15 12.64 -15.62
N LEU A 323 14.78 13.86 -15.98
CA LEU A 323 14.30 14.86 -15.01
C LEU A 323 12.91 14.51 -14.48
N PHE A 324 12.12 13.72 -15.24
CA PHE A 324 10.79 13.29 -14.87
C PHE A 324 10.80 11.84 -14.43
N ARG A 325 9.97 11.51 -13.48
CA ARG A 325 9.77 10.13 -13.03
C ARG A 325 9.26 9.26 -14.18
N GLN A 326 9.69 8.03 -14.22
CA GLN A 326 9.29 7.02 -15.22
C GLN A 326 8.58 5.84 -14.57
N ILE A 327 8.62 5.79 -13.24
CA ILE A 327 8.02 4.76 -12.41
C ILE A 327 7.16 5.47 -11.35
N GLY A 328 5.91 5.05 -11.25
CA GLY A 328 5.00 5.56 -10.24
C GLY A 328 5.32 4.96 -8.88
N THR A 329 5.15 5.73 -7.82
CA THR A 329 5.31 5.31 -6.44
C THR A 329 4.01 5.51 -5.68
N THR A 330 3.71 4.68 -4.70
CA THR A 330 2.59 4.87 -3.78
C THR A 330 2.79 4.06 -2.49
N GLU A 331 2.36 4.61 -1.37
CA GLU A 331 2.29 3.90 -0.09
C GLU A 331 0.91 3.22 0.10
N LYS A 332 -0.06 3.46 -0.79
CA LYS A 332 -1.45 3.07 -0.59
C LYS A 332 -1.85 1.83 -1.39
N PRO A 333 -2.31 0.76 -0.71
CA PRO A 333 -2.78 -0.46 -1.37
C PRO A 333 -3.99 -0.25 -2.29
N ASP A 334 -4.84 0.75 -2.04
CA ASP A 334 -6.00 1.05 -2.87
C ASP A 334 -5.59 1.66 -4.21
N ILE A 335 -4.64 2.61 -4.22
CA ILE A 335 -4.08 3.20 -5.43
C ILE A 335 -3.36 2.11 -6.25
N PHE A 336 -2.53 1.31 -5.57
CA PHE A 336 -1.77 0.23 -6.21
C PHE A 336 -2.71 -0.80 -6.87
N ALA A 337 -3.73 -1.26 -6.16
CA ALA A 337 -4.74 -2.18 -6.69
C ALA A 337 -5.51 -1.59 -7.88
N ALA A 338 -5.86 -0.29 -7.82
CA ALA A 338 -6.53 0.39 -8.93
C ALA A 338 -5.65 0.45 -10.18
N LYS A 339 -4.36 0.75 -10.03
CA LYS A 339 -3.39 0.78 -11.12
C LYS A 339 -3.19 -0.60 -11.75
N LEU A 340 -3.10 -1.67 -10.95
CA LEU A 340 -3.08 -3.05 -11.48
C LEU A 340 -4.35 -3.38 -12.27
N ALA A 341 -5.51 -2.96 -11.79
CA ALA A 341 -6.79 -3.18 -12.47
C ALA A 341 -6.90 -2.40 -13.80
N GLU A 342 -6.10 -1.37 -14.01
CA GLU A 342 -5.98 -0.65 -15.28
C GLU A 342 -5.06 -1.35 -16.31
N GLY A 343 -4.27 -2.33 -15.88
CA GLY A 343 -3.38 -3.10 -16.76
C GLY A 343 -1.89 -2.84 -16.53
N ARG A 344 -1.52 -2.14 -15.47
CA ARG A 344 -0.12 -1.90 -15.10
C ARG A 344 0.47 -3.07 -14.34
N VAL A 345 1.78 -3.06 -14.23
CA VAL A 345 2.57 -3.99 -13.42
C VAL A 345 3.05 -3.25 -12.18
N GLY A 346 2.93 -3.89 -11.03
CA GLY A 346 3.38 -3.37 -9.75
C GLY A 346 4.58 -4.14 -9.22
N ILE A 347 5.36 -3.51 -8.33
CA ILE A 347 6.51 -4.14 -7.69
C ILE A 347 6.47 -3.80 -6.21
N LEU A 348 6.55 -4.82 -5.37
CA LEU A 348 6.72 -4.70 -3.93
C LEU A 348 8.14 -5.15 -3.58
N VAL A 349 8.80 -4.41 -2.71
CA VAL A 349 10.18 -4.68 -2.27
C VAL A 349 10.18 -4.88 -0.76
N ASP A 350 10.79 -5.96 -0.31
CA ASP A 350 10.94 -6.26 1.11
C ASP A 350 11.80 -5.19 1.79
N GLY A 351 11.39 -4.72 2.96
CA GLY A 351 12.04 -3.62 3.67
C GLY A 351 11.61 -2.22 3.24
N SER A 352 10.67 -2.08 2.27
CA SER A 352 10.18 -0.76 1.80
C SER A 352 8.65 -0.67 1.86
N PRO A 353 8.08 0.42 2.44
CA PRO A 353 6.65 0.67 2.43
C PRO A 353 6.17 1.28 1.10
N ILE A 354 7.10 1.59 0.18
CA ILE A 354 6.78 2.24 -1.09
C ILE A 354 6.68 1.19 -2.19
N ALA A 355 5.50 1.03 -2.75
CA ALA A 355 5.24 0.18 -3.90
C ALA A 355 5.48 0.95 -5.22
N LEU A 356 6.03 0.26 -6.21
CA LEU A 356 6.34 0.81 -7.52
C LEU A 356 5.31 0.35 -8.56
N THR A 357 4.99 1.20 -9.53
CA THR A 357 4.07 0.87 -10.63
C THR A 357 4.64 1.33 -11.97
N ALA A 358 4.52 0.47 -12.98
CA ALA A 358 4.95 0.77 -14.35
C ALA A 358 3.93 0.22 -15.37
N PRO A 359 3.80 0.87 -16.52
CA PRO A 359 4.38 2.14 -16.93
C PRO A 359 3.77 3.34 -16.20
N PHE A 360 4.52 4.44 -16.13
CA PHE A 360 4.10 5.71 -15.54
C PHE A 360 3.76 6.73 -16.62
N ILE A 361 2.78 7.58 -16.37
CA ILE A 361 2.41 8.73 -17.23
C ILE A 361 2.37 10.00 -16.39
N LEU A 362 2.83 11.13 -16.96
CA LEU A 362 2.91 12.41 -16.26
C LEU A 362 1.56 12.90 -15.72
N ALA A 363 0.46 12.56 -16.38
CA ALA A 363 -0.88 12.91 -15.95
C ALA A 363 -1.23 12.42 -14.54
N GLU A 364 -0.57 11.34 -14.06
CA GLU A 364 -0.80 10.78 -12.73
C GLU A 364 -0.36 11.71 -11.59
N ASP A 365 0.68 12.53 -11.80
CA ASP A 365 1.14 13.47 -10.78
C ASP A 365 0.07 14.52 -10.46
N PHE A 366 -0.83 14.82 -11.41
CA PHE A 366 -1.94 15.76 -11.22
C PHE A 366 -3.20 15.09 -10.65
N GLN A 367 -3.20 13.76 -10.47
CA GLN A 367 -4.30 13.01 -9.89
C GLN A 367 -4.03 12.73 -8.40
N SER A 368 -5.07 12.85 -7.58
CA SER A 368 -5.04 12.42 -6.18
C SER A 368 -6.07 11.32 -5.98
N SER A 369 -5.82 10.43 -5.00
CA SER A 369 -6.82 9.43 -4.60
C SER A 369 -8.16 10.05 -4.19
N GLU A 370 -8.12 11.25 -3.61
CA GLU A 370 -9.31 11.99 -3.17
C GLU A 370 -10.25 12.37 -4.33
N ASP A 371 -9.71 12.56 -5.55
CA ASP A 371 -10.51 12.88 -6.73
C ASP A 371 -11.58 11.81 -7.00
N TYR A 372 -11.34 10.56 -6.54
CA TYR A 372 -12.28 9.45 -6.70
C TYR A 372 -13.35 9.36 -5.60
N PHE A 373 -13.19 10.13 -4.52
CA PHE A 373 -14.10 10.16 -3.37
C PHE A 373 -14.96 11.43 -3.31
N VAL A 374 -14.78 12.35 -4.27
CA VAL A 374 -15.58 13.57 -4.44
C VAL A 374 -16.38 13.52 -5.75
N SER A 375 -17.30 14.49 -5.93
CA SER A 375 -18.06 14.57 -7.17
C SER A 375 -17.14 14.84 -8.37
N PRO A 376 -17.45 14.31 -9.57
CA PRO A 376 -16.61 14.47 -10.76
C PRO A 376 -16.35 15.94 -11.15
N PHE A 377 -17.34 16.80 -10.92
CA PHE A 377 -17.20 18.23 -11.16
C PHE A 377 -16.14 18.87 -10.25
N MET A 378 -16.18 18.59 -8.94
CA MET A 378 -15.19 19.10 -7.99
C MET A 378 -13.80 18.51 -8.25
N ALA A 379 -13.71 17.22 -8.56
CA ALA A 379 -12.45 16.60 -8.94
C ALA A 379 -11.80 17.26 -10.17
N THR A 380 -12.62 17.62 -11.17
CA THR A 380 -12.14 18.34 -12.36
C THR A 380 -11.60 19.72 -11.99
N ILE A 381 -12.29 20.46 -11.12
CA ILE A 381 -11.81 21.77 -10.64
C ILE A 381 -10.48 21.61 -9.90
N PHE A 382 -10.37 20.64 -9.00
CA PHE A 382 -9.12 20.43 -8.24
C PHE A 382 -7.95 20.05 -9.16
N ARG A 383 -8.17 19.20 -10.16
CA ARG A 383 -7.14 18.87 -11.18
C ARG A 383 -6.74 20.12 -11.99
N ALA A 384 -7.70 20.93 -12.41
CA ALA A 384 -7.40 22.17 -13.12
C ALA A 384 -6.59 23.16 -12.25
N ILE A 385 -6.92 23.28 -10.96
CA ILE A 385 -6.18 24.09 -10.00
C ILE A 385 -4.74 23.57 -9.85
N ARG A 386 -4.53 22.25 -9.69
CA ARG A 386 -3.18 21.65 -9.58
C ARG A 386 -2.35 21.93 -10.82
N PHE A 387 -2.94 21.77 -12.01
CA PHE A 387 -2.27 22.05 -13.26
C PHE A 387 -1.87 23.53 -13.39
N ALA A 388 -2.81 24.45 -13.09
CA ALA A 388 -2.54 25.89 -13.08
C ALA A 388 -1.48 26.26 -12.03
N ALA A 389 -1.54 25.65 -10.84
CA ALA A 389 -0.58 25.88 -9.76
C ALA A 389 0.84 25.49 -10.18
N VAL A 390 1.04 24.34 -10.83
CA VAL A 390 2.37 23.95 -11.33
C VAL A 390 2.88 24.95 -12.37
N LEU A 391 2.05 25.39 -13.32
CA LEU A 391 2.46 26.41 -14.30
C LEU A 391 2.85 27.73 -13.61
N ILE A 392 2.07 28.18 -12.64
CA ILE A 392 2.37 29.37 -11.84
C ILE A 392 3.68 29.17 -11.08
N ALA A 393 3.85 28.02 -10.42
CA ALA A 393 5.06 27.73 -9.65
C ALA A 393 6.34 27.82 -10.48
N LEU A 394 6.30 27.31 -11.72
CA LEU A 394 7.45 27.30 -12.61
C LEU A 394 7.73 28.68 -13.26
N LEU A 395 6.68 29.33 -13.75
CA LEU A 395 6.82 30.48 -14.63
C LEU A 395 6.80 31.82 -13.89
N LEU A 396 6.09 31.94 -12.75
CA LEU A 396 5.87 33.21 -12.08
C LEU A 396 7.16 33.90 -11.63
N PRO A 397 8.13 33.21 -10.96
CA PRO A 397 9.40 33.86 -10.60
C PRO A 397 10.22 34.32 -11.82
N ALA A 398 10.28 33.47 -12.85
CA ALA A 398 10.98 33.81 -14.09
C ALA A 398 10.31 34.97 -14.82
N PHE A 399 8.97 34.96 -14.89
CA PHE A 399 8.20 36.03 -15.52
C PHE A 399 8.39 37.37 -14.80
N TYR A 400 8.42 37.38 -13.48
CA TYR A 400 8.66 38.58 -12.67
C TYR A 400 10.05 39.19 -13.00
N VAL A 401 11.11 38.39 -12.95
CA VAL A 401 12.46 38.86 -13.26
C VAL A 401 12.57 39.35 -14.72
N THR A 402 12.01 38.57 -15.64
CA THR A 402 12.03 38.91 -17.08
C THR A 402 11.29 40.21 -17.36
N SER A 403 10.15 40.43 -16.71
CA SER A 403 9.37 41.66 -16.91
C SER A 403 10.12 42.90 -16.44
N GLN A 404 10.88 42.78 -15.34
CA GLN A 404 11.69 43.90 -14.83
C GLN A 404 12.92 44.21 -15.69
N LEU A 405 13.62 43.18 -16.17
CA LEU A 405 14.86 43.35 -16.90
C LEU A 405 14.66 43.71 -18.38
N PHE A 406 13.61 43.14 -19.00
CA PHE A 406 13.46 43.19 -20.44
C PHE A 406 12.20 43.93 -20.92
N LYS A 407 11.05 43.80 -20.21
CA LYS A 407 9.76 44.36 -20.67
C LYS A 407 8.84 44.73 -19.51
N MET A 408 9.11 45.85 -18.86
CA MET A 408 8.21 46.37 -17.81
C MET A 408 6.78 46.68 -18.31
N GLN A 409 6.59 46.87 -19.60
CA GLN A 409 5.30 47.14 -20.22
C GLN A 409 4.30 45.97 -20.14
N LEU A 410 4.75 44.75 -19.81
CA LEU A 410 3.88 43.62 -19.59
C LEU A 410 3.08 43.70 -18.27
N ILE A 411 3.51 44.58 -17.37
CA ILE A 411 2.89 44.78 -16.05
C ILE A 411 2.03 46.05 -16.12
N PRO A 412 0.82 46.09 -15.53
CA PRO A 412 0.01 47.31 -15.41
C PRO A 412 0.79 48.43 -14.74
N LEU A 413 0.66 49.67 -15.25
CA LEU A 413 1.45 50.82 -14.82
C LEU A 413 1.44 51.03 -13.28
N GLY A 414 0.27 50.91 -12.65
CA GLY A 414 0.18 51.06 -11.19
C GLY A 414 1.02 50.04 -10.43
N LEU A 415 1.01 48.77 -10.86
CA LEU A 415 1.84 47.73 -10.26
C LEU A 415 3.34 47.94 -10.58
N THR A 416 3.67 48.40 -11.78
CA THR A 416 5.04 48.72 -12.16
C THR A 416 5.63 49.82 -11.27
N LEU A 417 4.87 50.89 -10.97
CA LEU A 417 5.30 51.95 -10.08
C LEU A 417 5.50 51.44 -8.63
N THR A 418 4.61 50.59 -8.15
CA THR A 418 4.73 49.97 -6.81
C THR A 418 5.98 49.06 -6.74
N ILE A 419 6.23 48.25 -7.75
CA ILE A 419 7.42 47.39 -7.82
C ILE A 419 8.68 48.28 -7.89
N ALA A 420 8.70 49.30 -8.76
CA ALA A 420 9.84 50.20 -8.91
C ALA A 420 10.19 50.93 -7.60
N SER A 421 9.19 51.39 -6.86
CA SER A 421 9.42 52.01 -5.55
C SER A 421 9.95 51.01 -4.50
N SER A 422 9.54 49.74 -4.56
CA SER A 422 9.98 48.69 -3.63
C SER A 422 11.42 48.19 -3.91
N ILE A 423 11.91 48.38 -5.11
CA ILE A 423 13.27 47.94 -5.54
C ILE A 423 14.28 49.10 -5.39
N GLN A 424 13.81 50.34 -5.33
CA GLN A 424 14.66 51.49 -5.24
C GLN A 424 15.54 51.44 -3.98
N GLY A 425 16.87 51.49 -4.18
CA GLY A 425 17.84 51.43 -3.08
C GLY A 425 18.29 50.03 -2.68
N LEU A 426 17.77 48.98 -3.29
CA LEU A 426 18.25 47.62 -3.04
C LEU A 426 19.63 47.37 -3.66
N PRO A 427 20.55 46.65 -2.97
CA PRO A 427 21.91 46.39 -3.45
C PRO A 427 21.96 45.29 -4.53
N LEU A 428 20.92 44.47 -4.67
CA LEU A 428 20.89 43.32 -5.55
C LEU A 428 20.12 43.59 -6.83
N SER A 429 20.60 43.03 -7.96
CA SER A 429 19.81 43.01 -9.19
C SER A 429 18.58 42.13 -9.04
N PRO A 430 17.47 42.36 -9.78
CA PRO A 430 16.26 41.57 -9.68
C PRO A 430 16.45 40.05 -9.87
N SER A 431 17.38 39.66 -10.75
CA SER A 431 17.72 38.23 -10.94
C SER A 431 18.41 37.64 -9.73
N LEU A 432 19.38 38.37 -9.15
CA LEU A 432 20.15 37.90 -8.00
C LEU A 432 19.30 37.89 -6.73
N GLU A 433 18.45 38.87 -6.56
CA GLU A 433 17.46 38.96 -5.49
C GLU A 433 16.55 37.72 -5.51
N MET A 434 15.91 37.47 -6.65
CA MET A 434 14.99 36.31 -6.79
C MET A 434 15.71 34.98 -6.60
N PHE A 435 16.96 34.88 -7.13
CA PHE A 435 17.81 33.72 -6.92
C PHE A 435 18.06 33.48 -5.41
N LEU A 436 18.46 34.52 -4.68
CA LEU A 436 18.74 34.43 -3.25
C LEU A 436 17.51 33.98 -2.45
N VAL A 437 16.34 34.61 -2.72
CA VAL A 437 15.10 34.26 -1.99
C VAL A 437 14.67 32.83 -2.28
N LEU A 438 14.79 32.37 -3.54
CA LEU A 438 14.54 30.98 -3.88
C LEU A 438 15.54 30.01 -3.21
N LEU A 439 16.81 30.38 -3.14
CA LEU A 439 17.82 29.58 -2.44
C LEU A 439 17.47 29.43 -0.95
N VAL A 440 17.10 30.52 -0.29
CA VAL A 440 16.66 30.48 1.10
C VAL A 440 15.44 29.59 1.27
N LEU A 441 14.46 29.65 0.38
CA LEU A 441 13.29 28.77 0.39
C LEU A 441 13.69 27.29 0.27
N GLU A 442 14.59 26.94 -0.66
CA GLU A 442 15.06 25.55 -0.81
C GLU A 442 15.83 25.05 0.42
N VAL A 443 16.67 25.92 1.02
CA VAL A 443 17.39 25.58 2.26
C VAL A 443 16.40 25.37 3.41
N LEU A 444 15.38 26.23 3.55
CA LEU A 444 14.33 26.05 4.56
C LEU A 444 13.54 24.77 4.38
N LYS A 445 13.21 24.42 3.13
CA LYS A 445 12.55 23.17 2.78
C LYS A 445 13.40 21.97 3.19
N GLU A 446 14.67 21.94 2.79
CA GLU A 446 15.62 20.87 3.10
C GLU A 446 15.83 20.70 4.61
N ALA A 447 15.97 21.81 5.33
CA ALA A 447 16.08 21.81 6.78
C ALA A 447 14.82 21.25 7.46
N SER A 448 13.62 21.65 6.97
CA SER A 448 12.34 21.21 7.54
C SER A 448 12.11 19.70 7.46
N VAL A 449 12.58 19.07 6.39
CA VAL A 449 12.47 17.61 6.20
C VAL A 449 13.35 16.83 7.19
N ARG A 450 14.53 17.38 7.52
CA ARG A 450 15.52 16.71 8.39
C ARG A 450 15.33 16.94 9.89
N MET A 451 14.47 17.87 10.26
CA MET A 451 14.25 18.22 11.66
C MET A 451 13.09 17.44 12.29
N PRO A 452 13.15 17.20 13.63
CA PRO A 452 11.97 16.73 14.36
C PRO A 452 10.78 17.66 14.14
N LYS A 453 9.58 17.12 13.98
CA LYS A 453 8.35 17.87 13.60
C LYS A 453 8.12 19.15 14.43
N TYR A 454 8.38 19.10 15.74
CA TYR A 454 8.20 20.27 16.62
C TYR A 454 9.20 21.40 16.34
N VAL A 455 10.47 21.05 16.08
CA VAL A 455 11.53 22.01 15.77
C VAL A 455 11.33 22.59 14.37
N GLY A 456 10.98 21.73 13.40
CA GLY A 456 10.69 22.15 12.03
C GLY A 456 9.54 23.16 11.95
N MET A 457 8.49 22.98 12.74
CA MET A 457 7.36 23.91 12.80
C MET A 457 7.77 25.27 13.41
N ALA A 458 8.50 25.24 14.52
CA ALA A 458 9.01 26.47 15.14
C ALA A 458 9.98 27.23 14.21
N LEU A 459 10.90 26.51 13.56
CA LEU A 459 11.85 27.11 12.61
C LEU A 459 11.16 27.68 11.39
N SER A 460 10.11 27.03 10.89
CA SER A 460 9.33 27.55 9.75
C SER A 460 8.67 28.89 10.09
N ILE A 461 8.11 29.03 11.31
CA ILE A 461 7.50 30.29 11.76
C ILE A 461 8.57 31.37 11.94
N VAL A 462 9.65 31.06 12.65
CA VAL A 462 10.76 32.01 12.90
C VAL A 462 11.46 32.37 11.57
N GLY A 463 11.72 31.39 10.71
CA GLY A 463 12.30 31.61 9.40
C GLY A 463 11.44 32.50 8.52
N ALA A 464 10.13 32.27 8.47
CA ALA A 464 9.21 33.10 7.69
C ALA A 464 9.13 34.54 8.23
N LEU A 465 9.08 34.71 9.53
CA LEU A 465 8.99 36.04 10.18
C LEU A 465 10.33 36.80 10.07
N VAL A 466 11.42 36.17 10.52
CA VAL A 466 12.73 36.82 10.58
C VAL A 466 13.30 37.07 9.20
N LEU A 467 13.28 36.05 8.32
CA LEU A 467 13.81 36.22 6.97
C LEU A 467 12.89 37.08 6.09
N GLY A 468 11.57 36.98 6.26
CA GLY A 468 10.61 37.80 5.51
C GLY A 468 10.64 39.25 5.95
N GLU A 469 10.40 39.55 7.21
CA GLU A 469 10.26 40.92 7.71
C GLU A 469 11.62 41.62 7.89
N ALA A 470 12.59 40.95 8.51
CA ALA A 470 13.91 41.54 8.73
C ALA A 470 14.69 41.81 7.45
N ALA A 471 14.64 40.88 6.47
CA ALA A 471 15.32 41.08 5.18
C ALA A 471 14.73 42.24 4.36
N VAL A 472 13.41 42.41 4.40
CA VAL A 472 12.72 43.55 3.77
C VAL A 472 13.02 44.83 4.51
N SER A 473 12.92 44.86 5.85
CA SER A 473 13.19 46.04 6.66
C SER A 473 14.64 46.51 6.55
N ALA A 474 15.58 45.59 6.39
CA ALA A 474 16.99 45.87 6.16
C ALA A 474 17.30 46.29 4.72
N GLY A 475 16.34 46.27 3.81
CA GLY A 475 16.53 46.66 2.40
C GLY A 475 17.41 45.68 1.61
N PHE A 476 17.47 44.40 1.97
CA PHE A 476 18.16 43.36 1.19
C PHE A 476 17.31 42.78 0.08
N VAL A 477 15.99 42.69 0.30
CA VAL A 477 15.03 42.03 -0.59
C VAL A 477 13.76 42.86 -0.68
N SER A 478 13.12 42.89 -1.83
CA SER A 478 11.85 43.59 -2.04
C SER A 478 10.65 42.73 -1.53
N THR A 479 9.63 43.41 -1.04
CA THR A 479 8.36 42.76 -0.66
C THR A 479 7.71 41.94 -1.81
N PRO A 480 7.65 42.43 -3.05
CA PRO A 480 7.13 41.67 -4.19
C PRO A 480 7.87 40.35 -4.44
N ALA A 481 9.21 40.34 -4.32
CA ALA A 481 10.00 39.14 -4.55
C ALA A 481 9.64 38.04 -3.54
N ILE A 482 9.51 38.39 -2.25
CA ILE A 482 9.11 37.42 -1.20
C ILE A 482 7.72 36.88 -1.47
N ILE A 483 6.74 37.72 -1.81
CA ILE A 483 5.36 37.29 -2.11
C ILE A 483 5.34 36.32 -3.30
N ILE A 484 6.07 36.61 -4.35
CA ILE A 484 6.13 35.77 -5.56
C ILE A 484 6.77 34.43 -5.27
N VAL A 485 7.89 34.41 -4.54
CA VAL A 485 8.55 33.15 -4.17
C VAL A 485 7.70 32.31 -3.23
N ALA A 486 7.09 32.94 -2.21
CA ALA A 486 6.19 32.25 -1.28
C ALA A 486 4.99 31.64 -2.03
N PHE A 487 4.33 32.41 -2.90
CA PHE A 487 3.20 31.93 -3.69
C PHE A 487 3.62 30.82 -4.67
N SER A 488 4.76 30.96 -5.35
CA SER A 488 5.33 29.90 -6.20
C SER A 488 5.61 28.63 -5.41
N GLY A 489 6.13 28.73 -4.19
CA GLY A 489 6.35 27.59 -3.30
C GLY A 489 5.06 26.88 -2.91
N ILE A 490 4.04 27.63 -2.45
CA ILE A 490 2.73 27.08 -2.11
C ILE A 490 2.10 26.38 -3.32
N CYS A 491 2.17 26.98 -4.49
CA CYS A 491 1.66 26.37 -5.72
C CYS A 491 2.37 25.05 -6.06
N LEU A 492 3.67 24.94 -5.84
CA LEU A 492 4.43 23.72 -6.12
C LEU A 492 4.02 22.57 -5.18
N TYR A 493 3.72 22.87 -3.92
CA TYR A 493 3.27 21.87 -2.95
C TYR A 493 1.85 21.32 -3.19
N THR A 494 1.08 21.89 -4.11
CA THR A 494 -0.21 21.31 -4.51
C THR A 494 -0.06 19.97 -5.23
N VAL A 495 1.14 19.67 -5.76
CA VAL A 495 1.50 18.42 -6.42
C VAL A 495 2.76 17.84 -5.77
N PRO A 496 2.66 17.14 -4.63
CA PRO A 496 3.81 16.69 -3.84
C PRO A 496 4.81 15.86 -4.64
N ASN A 497 4.30 14.98 -5.49
CA ASN A 497 5.11 14.10 -6.33
C ASN A 497 5.94 14.84 -7.40
N PHE A 498 5.60 16.09 -7.70
CA PHE A 498 6.26 16.91 -8.70
C PHE A 498 7.24 17.93 -8.10
N VAL A 499 7.33 18.01 -6.75
CA VAL A 499 8.11 19.06 -6.06
C VAL A 499 9.59 19.04 -6.44
N GLU A 500 10.21 17.85 -6.53
CA GLU A 500 11.63 17.70 -6.87
C GLU A 500 11.91 18.20 -8.29
N THR A 501 11.20 17.64 -9.28
CA THR A 501 11.28 18.06 -10.69
C THR A 501 10.93 19.53 -10.85
N GLY A 502 9.88 19.99 -10.18
CA GLY A 502 9.41 21.37 -10.23
C GLY A 502 10.41 22.37 -9.66
N SER A 503 11.11 22.04 -8.57
CA SER A 503 12.18 22.88 -8.01
C SER A 503 13.30 23.08 -9.02
N VAL A 504 13.80 22.01 -9.64
CA VAL A 504 14.86 22.11 -10.67
C VAL A 504 14.40 22.92 -11.87
N LEU A 505 13.20 22.66 -12.38
CA LEU A 505 12.63 23.41 -13.49
C LEU A 505 12.45 24.89 -13.16
N ARG A 506 12.01 25.23 -11.96
CA ARG A 506 11.86 26.62 -11.49
C ARG A 506 13.21 27.39 -11.54
N TRP A 507 14.29 26.75 -11.05
CA TRP A 507 15.63 27.30 -11.17
C TRP A 507 16.04 27.52 -12.63
N LEU A 508 15.79 26.52 -13.48
CA LEU A 508 16.12 26.61 -14.90
C LEU A 508 15.36 27.75 -15.59
N PHE A 509 14.06 27.89 -15.34
CA PHE A 509 13.24 28.98 -15.87
C PHE A 509 13.72 30.35 -15.37
N LEU A 510 14.10 30.44 -14.08
CA LEU A 510 14.64 31.70 -13.53
C LEU A 510 15.95 32.12 -14.20
N ILE A 511 16.89 31.17 -14.35
CA ILE A 511 18.20 31.47 -14.99
C ILE A 511 18.01 31.88 -16.44
N VAL A 512 17.22 31.14 -17.21
CA VAL A 512 16.95 31.41 -18.61
C VAL A 512 16.15 32.71 -18.79
N GLY A 513 15.13 32.94 -17.97
CA GLY A 513 14.33 34.15 -17.97
C GLY A 513 15.13 35.41 -17.61
N GLY A 514 16.04 35.29 -16.63
CA GLY A 514 16.93 36.37 -16.21
C GLY A 514 18.07 36.68 -17.20
N SER A 515 18.50 35.70 -18.01
CA SER A 515 19.61 35.84 -18.95
C SER A 515 19.15 36.21 -20.37
N ILE A 516 18.18 35.50 -20.90
CA ILE A 516 17.71 35.59 -22.31
C ILE A 516 16.38 36.36 -22.40
N GLY A 517 15.69 36.51 -21.29
CA GLY A 517 14.42 37.22 -21.25
C GLY A 517 13.21 36.38 -21.73
N PRO A 518 12.11 37.01 -22.20
CA PRO A 518 10.87 36.32 -22.56
C PRO A 518 11.05 35.28 -23.65
N PHE A 519 11.96 35.56 -24.61
CA PHE A 519 12.27 34.62 -25.68
C PHE A 519 12.89 33.33 -25.14
N GLY A 520 13.77 33.44 -24.16
CA GLY A 520 14.35 32.27 -23.47
C GLY A 520 13.31 31.42 -22.79
N ILE A 521 12.33 32.03 -22.11
CA ILE A 521 11.21 31.29 -21.45
C ILE A 521 10.41 30.50 -22.50
N VAL A 522 10.06 31.11 -23.64
CA VAL A 522 9.32 30.45 -24.72
C VAL A 522 10.12 29.28 -25.29
N LEU A 523 11.43 29.48 -25.56
CA LEU A 523 12.30 28.42 -26.04
C LEU A 523 12.40 27.25 -25.04
N LEU A 524 12.53 27.56 -23.76
CA LEU A 524 12.61 26.52 -22.71
C LEU A 524 11.31 25.75 -22.59
N VAL A 525 10.16 26.42 -22.68
CA VAL A 525 8.84 25.74 -22.72
C VAL A 525 8.75 24.81 -23.93
N ALA A 526 9.13 25.30 -25.11
CA ALA A 526 9.11 24.49 -26.33
C ALA A 526 10.05 23.27 -26.22
N PHE A 527 11.26 23.48 -25.67
CA PHE A 527 12.21 22.40 -25.43
C PHE A 527 11.66 21.37 -24.42
N LEU A 528 11.01 21.83 -23.34
CA LEU A 528 10.40 20.95 -22.33
C LEU A 528 9.27 20.13 -22.94
N ILE A 529 8.40 20.74 -23.74
CA ILE A 529 7.34 20.03 -24.45
C ILE A 529 7.94 19.00 -25.41
N TYR A 530 8.96 19.37 -26.19
CA TYR A 530 9.65 18.43 -27.06
C TYR A 530 10.26 17.27 -26.28
N TYR A 531 10.92 17.54 -25.15
CA TYR A 531 11.49 16.51 -24.29
C TYR A 531 10.42 15.55 -23.77
N LEU A 532 9.28 16.06 -23.28
CA LEU A 532 8.16 15.26 -22.77
C LEU A 532 7.52 14.39 -23.85
N ILE A 533 7.39 14.91 -25.08
CA ILE A 533 6.85 14.14 -26.21
C ILE A 533 7.80 13.00 -26.61
N SER A 534 9.12 13.26 -26.54
CA SER A 534 10.14 12.27 -26.90
C SER A 534 10.42 11.25 -25.79
N ALA A 535 9.94 11.51 -24.58
CA ALA A 535 10.15 10.61 -23.45
C ALA A 535 9.12 9.50 -23.45
N ASP A 536 9.60 8.27 -23.28
CA ASP A 536 8.77 7.08 -23.11
C ASP A 536 9.18 6.30 -21.86
N ALA A 537 8.23 5.61 -21.25
CA ALA A 537 8.42 4.71 -20.13
C ALA A 537 7.82 3.34 -20.49
N PHE A 538 8.66 2.32 -20.67
CA PHE A 538 8.26 0.96 -21.06
C PHE A 538 7.41 0.92 -22.36
N GLY A 539 7.81 1.72 -23.39
CA GLY A 539 7.09 1.82 -24.64
C GLY A 539 5.78 2.60 -24.59
N MET A 540 5.55 3.36 -23.50
CA MET A 540 4.43 4.27 -23.30
C MET A 540 4.95 5.72 -23.30
N PRO A 541 4.38 6.62 -24.14
CA PRO A 541 4.75 8.02 -24.13
C PRO A 541 4.43 8.68 -22.78
N LEU A 542 5.41 9.38 -22.20
CA LEU A 542 5.27 9.99 -20.86
C LEU A 542 4.14 11.04 -20.82
N LEU A 543 3.94 11.78 -21.91
CA LEU A 543 2.91 12.83 -22.03
C LEU A 543 1.52 12.29 -22.42
N ALA A 544 1.36 10.98 -22.53
CA ALA A 544 0.05 10.40 -22.79
C ALA A 544 -0.94 10.74 -21.65
N PRO A 545 -2.24 10.90 -21.95
CA PRO A 545 -2.95 10.74 -23.23
C PRO A 545 -2.98 12.01 -24.10
N PHE A 546 -2.21 13.04 -23.78
CA PHE A 546 -2.17 14.31 -24.54
C PHE A 546 -1.35 14.18 -25.83
N SER A 547 -0.26 13.40 -25.76
CA SER A 547 0.58 13.10 -26.92
C SER A 547 1.09 11.65 -26.83
N PRO A 548 0.64 10.73 -27.75
CA PRO A 548 -0.41 10.94 -28.76
C PRO A 548 -1.77 11.21 -28.14
N LEU A 549 -2.62 11.96 -28.86
CA LEU A 549 -3.94 12.29 -28.38
C LEU A 549 -4.84 11.03 -28.42
N VAL A 550 -5.23 10.55 -27.24
CA VAL A 550 -6.16 9.41 -27.07
C VAL A 550 -7.44 9.91 -26.42
N PRO A 551 -8.50 10.27 -27.21
CA PRO A 551 -9.70 10.91 -26.68
C PRO A 551 -10.44 10.07 -25.62
N HIS A 552 -10.36 8.75 -25.74
CA HIS A 552 -10.96 7.83 -24.77
C HIS A 552 -10.35 7.99 -23.37
N ASP A 553 -9.02 8.11 -23.29
CA ASP A 553 -8.29 8.11 -22.03
C ASP A 553 -8.22 9.52 -21.40
N LEU A 554 -8.58 10.58 -22.15
CA LEU A 554 -8.77 11.92 -21.62
C LEU A 554 -9.91 12.03 -20.59
N LYS A 555 -10.87 11.09 -20.60
CA LYS A 555 -12.02 11.07 -19.69
C LYS A 555 -11.67 10.96 -18.21
N ASP A 556 -10.46 10.51 -17.88
CA ASP A 556 -9.96 10.43 -16.50
C ASP A 556 -8.58 11.07 -16.33
N SER A 557 -8.14 11.90 -17.24
CA SER A 557 -6.88 12.64 -17.15
C SER A 557 -7.10 14.00 -16.48
N LEU A 558 -7.33 15.06 -17.25
CA LEU A 558 -7.59 16.41 -16.73
C LEU A 558 -9.03 16.57 -16.27
N VAL A 559 -9.98 16.06 -17.05
CA VAL A 559 -11.42 16.10 -16.75
C VAL A 559 -11.81 14.74 -16.20
N LYS A 560 -12.38 14.73 -14.98
CA LYS A 560 -12.90 13.51 -14.40
C LYS A 560 -14.37 13.29 -14.79
N HIS A 561 -14.64 12.19 -15.49
CA HIS A 561 -16.00 11.76 -15.79
C HIS A 561 -16.58 10.87 -14.69
N ASN A 562 -17.90 10.66 -14.71
CA ASN A 562 -18.55 9.73 -13.80
C ASN A 562 -18.00 8.31 -13.96
N MET A 563 -17.88 7.55 -12.86
CA MET A 563 -17.41 6.16 -12.89
C MET A 563 -18.23 5.27 -13.82
N GLN A 564 -19.52 5.53 -13.96
CA GLN A 564 -20.42 4.79 -14.87
C GLN A 564 -20.09 5.00 -16.35
N SER A 565 -19.45 6.12 -16.71
CA SER A 565 -19.01 6.40 -18.10
C SER A 565 -17.65 5.79 -18.43
N LEU A 566 -16.88 5.35 -17.43
CA LEU A 566 -15.60 4.67 -17.58
C LEU A 566 -15.81 3.16 -17.76
N LYS A 567 -16.47 2.77 -18.85
CA LYS A 567 -16.87 1.38 -19.14
C LYS A 567 -15.67 0.51 -19.56
N GLU A 568 -14.65 1.12 -20.13
CA GLU A 568 -13.46 0.45 -20.65
C GLU A 568 -12.21 0.88 -19.86
N ARG A 569 -11.20 0.00 -19.86
CA ARG A 569 -9.87 0.33 -19.35
C ARG A 569 -9.17 1.31 -20.28
N PRO A 570 -8.20 2.10 -19.78
CA PRO A 570 -7.41 2.97 -20.63
C PRO A 570 -6.74 2.17 -21.76
N ASN A 571 -6.93 2.62 -22.99
CA ASN A 571 -6.32 1.98 -24.17
C ASN A 571 -4.80 2.08 -24.16
N LEU A 572 -4.29 3.07 -23.43
CA LEU A 572 -2.88 3.36 -23.28
C LEU A 572 -2.09 2.15 -22.75
N PHE A 573 -2.62 1.45 -21.74
CA PHE A 573 -1.92 0.32 -21.10
C PHE A 573 -2.03 -1.00 -21.86
N ARG A 574 -2.55 -0.97 -23.10
CA ARG A 574 -2.63 -2.14 -24.02
C ARG A 574 -3.21 -3.41 -23.38
N SER A 575 -4.12 -3.23 -22.40
CA SER A 575 -4.76 -4.34 -21.73
C SER A 575 -5.49 -5.26 -22.72
N PRO A 576 -5.23 -6.59 -22.70
CA PRO A 576 -5.98 -7.55 -23.50
C PRO A 576 -7.48 -7.52 -23.23
N ASN A 577 -7.87 -7.34 -21.97
CA ASN A 577 -9.26 -7.19 -21.55
C ASN A 577 -9.62 -5.71 -21.41
N LYS A 578 -10.29 -5.16 -22.41
CA LYS A 578 -10.70 -3.75 -22.43
C LYS A 578 -11.91 -3.44 -21.53
N THR A 579 -12.75 -4.42 -21.20
CA THR A 579 -13.99 -4.18 -20.46
C THR A 579 -13.73 -4.00 -18.97
N ARG A 580 -14.08 -2.83 -18.41
CA ARG A 580 -14.01 -2.53 -16.97
C ARG A 580 -15.36 -2.72 -16.28
N LEU A 581 -16.45 -2.27 -16.92
CA LEU A 581 -17.83 -2.34 -16.42
C LEU A 581 -18.72 -3.04 -17.45
N LYS A 582 -19.42 -4.09 -17.02
CA LYS A 582 -20.51 -4.67 -17.82
C LYS A 582 -21.73 -3.75 -17.73
N THR A 583 -22.25 -3.29 -18.86
CA THR A 583 -23.50 -2.51 -18.90
C THR A 583 -24.65 -3.43 -18.51
N THR A 584 -25.26 -3.17 -17.37
CA THR A 584 -26.48 -3.88 -16.96
C THR A 584 -27.60 -3.45 -17.89
N SER A 585 -28.47 -4.37 -18.32
CA SER A 585 -29.59 -4.11 -19.26
C SER A 585 -30.49 -2.91 -18.89
N ARG A 586 -30.54 -2.55 -17.61
CA ARG A 586 -31.29 -1.38 -17.09
C ARG A 586 -30.70 -0.02 -17.52
N ALA A 587 -29.38 0.05 -17.79
CA ALA A 587 -28.73 1.26 -18.28
C ALA A 587 -28.87 1.41 -19.81
N LYS A 588 -29.04 0.31 -20.55
CA LYS A 588 -29.32 0.35 -21.99
C LYS A 588 -30.64 1.02 -22.30
N ASN A 589 -31.70 0.70 -21.53
CA ASN A 589 -33.02 1.27 -21.74
C ASN A 589 -33.09 2.79 -21.44
N ALA A 590 -32.24 3.29 -20.50
CA ALA A 590 -32.17 4.71 -20.17
C ALA A 590 -31.38 5.55 -21.20
N ASP A 591 -30.44 4.92 -21.92
CA ASP A 591 -29.69 5.60 -22.99
C ASP A 591 -30.49 5.57 -24.31
N ASP A 592 -31.27 4.52 -24.56
CA ASP A 592 -32.18 4.44 -25.72
C ASP A 592 -33.36 5.42 -25.61
N GLU A 593 -33.90 5.65 -24.40
CA GLU A 593 -34.95 6.68 -24.18
C GLU A 593 -34.45 8.13 -24.32
N LYS A 594 -33.13 8.37 -24.18
CA LYS A 594 -32.55 9.72 -24.38
C LYS A 594 -32.10 9.97 -25.83
N GLY A 595 -32.09 8.97 -26.67
CA GLY A 595 -31.77 9.08 -28.10
C GLY A 595 -33.00 9.31 -28.97
N GLU A 596 -34.22 9.20 -28.42
CA GLU A 596 -35.49 9.38 -29.16
C GLU A 596 -36.21 10.71 -28.86
N ASN A 597 -35.60 11.65 -28.10
CA ASN A 597 -36.16 12.98 -27.85
C ASN A 597 -35.30 14.09 -28.44
#